data_af9ea7fd7e2fdf01967aa146cd0c9bed
#
_entry.id   af9ea7fd7e2fdf01967aa146cd0c9bed
#
_cell.length_a   1.000
_cell.length_b   1.000
_cell.length_c   1.000
_cell.angle_alpha   90.00
_cell.angle_beta   90.00
_cell.angle_gamma   90.00
#
_symmetry.space_group_name_H-M   'P 1'
#
loop_
_entity.id
_entity.type
_entity.pdbx_description
1 polymer ?
#
loop_
_entity_poly.entity_id
_entity_poly.type
_entity_poly.pdbx_seq_one_letter_code
_entity_poly.pdbx_strand_id
1 'polypeptide(L)'
;NTGEVEIDGSVIYHKTEYKERRDHYAFYSVNAPINGYDTDRESFLGLYNGFDAPQTVFAGAPNMSVADGWSPVASHYIEIKLQPGESKDLVFCLGYVENKVEEKFAPDLDENSTIITSGDRKKNIVNKAKAQAMMAMCDTAEKADKLLAELKAHRNSLLGQYSVDSPDEKLNRMVNIWNQYQCMVTFNMSRSASYFESGIGRGMGFRDSNQDLLGFVHQIPARARERLIDLAATMLEDGGAYHQYQPLTKKGNSDIGSGFNDDPLWLIAGTSAYIR
;
A
#
# COMPACT_ATOMS: atom_id res chain seq x y z
N ASN A 1 -16.91 -3.58 5.61
CA ASN A 1 -16.19 -3.51 4.35
C ASN A 1 -16.98 -4.24 3.31
N THR A 2 -17.42 -3.54 2.33
CA THR A 2 -18.05 -4.10 1.15
C THR A 2 -16.98 -4.27 0.09
N GLY A 3 -16.89 -5.43 -0.47
CA GLY A 3 -15.96 -5.72 -1.54
C GLY A 3 -16.33 -7.07 -2.13
N GLU A 4 -16.08 -7.23 -3.40
CA GLU A 4 -16.26 -8.46 -4.13
C GLU A 4 -14.90 -9.02 -4.52
N VAL A 5 -14.82 -10.31 -4.67
CA VAL A 5 -13.65 -10.98 -5.23
C VAL A 5 -13.93 -11.41 -6.66
N GLU A 6 -12.97 -11.23 -7.52
CA GLU A 6 -12.97 -11.71 -8.89
C GLU A 6 -11.73 -12.58 -9.11
N ILE A 7 -11.90 -13.76 -9.71
CA ILE A 7 -10.82 -14.68 -10.03
C ILE A 7 -10.66 -14.75 -11.55
N ASP A 8 -9.41 -14.57 -12.02
CA ASP A 8 -9.07 -14.69 -13.43
C ASP A 8 -7.72 -15.41 -13.58
N GLY A 9 -7.81 -16.69 -14.00
CA GLY A 9 -6.64 -17.56 -14.04
C GLY A 9 -6.01 -17.72 -12.65
N SER A 10 -4.74 -17.37 -12.53
CA SER A 10 -3.97 -17.38 -11.27
C SER A 10 -3.99 -16.06 -10.50
N VAL A 11 -4.93 -15.17 -10.82
CA VAL A 11 -5.03 -13.85 -10.17
C VAL A 11 -6.35 -13.72 -9.44
N ILE A 12 -6.26 -13.32 -8.18
CA ILE A 12 -7.38 -12.99 -7.31
C ILE A 12 -7.42 -11.48 -7.17
N TYR A 13 -8.53 -10.85 -7.58
CA TYR A 13 -8.75 -9.40 -7.46
C TYR A 13 -9.76 -9.14 -6.34
N HIS A 14 -9.41 -8.22 -5.44
CA HIS A 14 -10.32 -7.76 -4.40
C HIS A 14 -10.77 -6.33 -4.70
N LYS A 15 -12.04 -6.19 -5.06
CA LYS A 15 -12.69 -4.92 -5.42
C LYS A 15 -13.21 -4.25 -4.16
N THR A 16 -12.53 -3.24 -3.67
CA THR A 16 -12.96 -2.51 -2.49
C THR A 16 -13.91 -1.38 -2.86
N GLU A 17 -14.98 -1.22 -2.08
CA GLU A 17 -15.92 -0.10 -2.15
C GLU A 17 -16.00 0.54 -0.76
N TYR A 18 -15.06 1.41 -0.44
CA TYR A 18 -14.99 2.03 0.87
C TYR A 18 -15.15 3.54 0.80
N LYS A 19 -16.29 4.04 1.34
CA LYS A 19 -16.59 5.48 1.48
C LYS A 19 -16.28 6.28 0.20
N GLU A 20 -15.33 7.18 0.30
CA GLU A 20 -14.90 8.11 -0.74
C GLU A 20 -13.85 7.50 -1.69
N ARG A 21 -13.21 6.40 -1.28
CA ARG A 21 -12.17 5.73 -2.07
C ARG A 21 -12.74 4.51 -2.77
N ARG A 22 -13.28 4.74 -3.96
CA ARG A 22 -13.87 3.70 -4.81
C ARG A 22 -13.08 3.41 -6.08
N ASP A 23 -11.92 4.02 -6.20
CA ASP A 23 -11.08 4.02 -7.39
C ASP A 23 -10.03 2.90 -7.43
N HIS A 24 -9.94 2.11 -6.37
CA HIS A 24 -8.87 1.15 -6.20
C HIS A 24 -9.36 -0.30 -6.09
N TYR A 25 -8.42 -1.22 -6.35
CA TYR A 25 -8.55 -2.64 -6.05
C TYR A 25 -7.19 -3.23 -5.70
N ALA A 26 -7.18 -4.33 -4.95
CA ALA A 26 -5.99 -5.13 -4.70
C ALA A 26 -5.99 -6.37 -5.61
N PHE A 27 -4.81 -6.92 -5.88
CA PHE A 27 -4.67 -8.18 -6.56
C PHE A 27 -3.59 -9.05 -5.92
N TYR A 28 -3.76 -10.35 -6.03
CA TYR A 28 -2.79 -11.35 -5.60
C TYR A 28 -2.64 -12.39 -6.71
N SER A 29 -1.41 -12.64 -7.13
CA SER A 29 -1.12 -13.53 -8.24
C SER A 29 0.06 -14.44 -7.95
N VAL A 30 0.18 -15.50 -8.75
CA VAL A 30 1.35 -16.36 -8.82
C VAL A 30 1.71 -16.61 -10.27
N ASN A 31 3.00 -16.79 -10.56
CA ASN A 31 3.53 -17.05 -11.90
C ASN A 31 3.38 -18.51 -12.37
N ALA A 32 2.41 -19.23 -11.83
CA ALA A 32 2.12 -20.60 -12.18
C ALA A 32 0.61 -20.82 -12.37
N PRO A 33 0.18 -21.79 -13.18
CA PRO A 33 -1.21 -22.20 -13.19
C PRO A 33 -1.59 -22.75 -11.81
N ILE A 34 -2.80 -22.43 -11.37
CA ILE A 34 -3.34 -22.91 -10.11
C ILE A 34 -4.33 -24.06 -10.37
N ASN A 35 -4.40 -25.00 -9.44
CA ASN A 35 -5.33 -26.11 -9.44
C ASN A 35 -6.59 -25.82 -8.61
N GLY A 36 -6.53 -24.74 -7.82
CA GLY A 36 -7.67 -24.26 -7.04
C GLY A 36 -7.32 -23.02 -6.22
N TYR A 37 -8.32 -22.51 -5.54
CA TYR A 37 -8.23 -21.31 -4.72
C TYR A 37 -9.26 -21.33 -3.60
N ASP A 38 -9.01 -20.45 -2.60
CA ASP A 38 -10.03 -20.06 -1.62
C ASP A 38 -9.90 -18.56 -1.35
N THR A 39 -11.02 -17.88 -1.30
CA THR A 39 -11.06 -16.44 -0.98
C THR A 39 -12.00 -16.12 0.16
N ASP A 40 -12.91 -17.02 0.53
CA ASP A 40 -13.70 -16.89 1.75
C ASP A 40 -12.90 -17.38 2.97
N ARG A 41 -12.76 -16.49 3.94
CA ARG A 41 -11.92 -16.75 5.10
C ARG A 41 -12.43 -17.86 5.99
N GLU A 42 -13.74 -17.94 6.20
CA GLU A 42 -14.34 -18.94 7.06
C GLU A 42 -14.27 -20.32 6.40
N SER A 43 -14.53 -20.37 5.11
CA SER A 43 -14.39 -21.60 4.31
C SER A 43 -12.94 -22.09 4.27
N PHE A 44 -11.96 -21.18 4.20
CA PHE A 44 -10.54 -21.54 4.19
C PHE A 44 -10.05 -22.02 5.56
N LEU A 45 -10.37 -21.30 6.63
CA LEU A 45 -9.89 -21.60 7.98
C LEU A 45 -10.66 -22.76 8.61
N GLY A 46 -11.98 -22.82 8.38
CA GLY A 46 -12.91 -23.64 9.15
C GLY A 46 -13.34 -22.96 10.44
N LEU A 47 -14.43 -23.45 11.01
CA LEU A 47 -14.96 -22.95 12.28
C LEU A 47 -13.95 -23.16 13.41
N TYR A 48 -13.69 -22.10 14.17
CA TYR A 48 -12.81 -22.08 15.35
C TYR A 48 -11.33 -22.36 15.10
N ASN A 49 -10.88 -22.43 13.83
CA ASN A 49 -9.47 -22.56 13.47
C ASN A 49 -8.83 -21.20 13.16
N GLY A 50 -7.52 -21.10 13.39
CA GLY A 50 -6.70 -19.96 13.02
C GLY A 50 -5.85 -20.21 11.78
N PHE A 51 -5.03 -19.22 11.40
CA PHE A 51 -4.08 -19.35 10.31
C PHE A 51 -2.92 -20.32 10.59
N ASP A 52 -2.75 -20.74 11.83
CA ASP A 52 -1.81 -21.78 12.25
C ASP A 52 -2.28 -23.18 11.86
N ALA A 53 -3.60 -23.37 11.65
CA ALA A 53 -4.18 -24.66 11.31
C ALA A 53 -5.41 -24.54 10.37
N PRO A 54 -5.28 -23.99 9.15
CA PRO A 54 -6.40 -23.84 8.25
C PRO A 54 -6.95 -25.21 7.82
N GLN A 55 -8.27 -25.39 7.89
CA GLN A 55 -8.93 -26.66 7.54
C GLN A 55 -8.64 -27.07 6.10
N THR A 56 -8.64 -26.12 5.17
CA THR A 56 -8.35 -26.39 3.74
C THR A 56 -6.95 -26.94 3.53
N VAL A 57 -5.96 -26.45 4.30
CA VAL A 57 -4.57 -26.96 4.23
C VAL A 57 -4.50 -28.38 4.78
N PHE A 58 -5.18 -28.67 5.89
CA PHE A 58 -5.26 -30.03 6.42
C PHE A 58 -5.96 -31.02 5.48
N ALA A 59 -7.01 -30.56 4.82
CA ALA A 59 -7.74 -31.39 3.84
C ALA A 59 -6.91 -31.64 2.57
N GLY A 60 -5.91 -30.80 2.28
CA GLY A 60 -5.11 -30.89 1.06
C GLY A 60 -5.91 -30.63 -0.22
N ALA A 61 -7.04 -29.94 -0.10
CA ALA A 61 -7.93 -29.66 -1.23
C ALA A 61 -8.61 -28.29 -1.05
N PRO A 62 -8.69 -27.46 -2.10
CA PRO A 62 -9.35 -26.17 -2.05
C PRO A 62 -10.88 -26.34 -2.08
N ASN A 63 -11.60 -25.42 -1.44
CA ASN A 63 -13.06 -25.38 -1.49
C ASN A 63 -13.59 -24.59 -2.70
N MET A 64 -12.73 -23.91 -3.45
CA MET A 64 -13.09 -23.01 -4.55
C MET A 64 -14.03 -21.88 -4.09
N SER A 65 -13.85 -21.45 -2.85
CA SER A 65 -14.72 -20.45 -2.22
C SER A 65 -14.48 -19.05 -2.76
N VAL A 66 -15.57 -18.29 -2.89
CA VAL A 66 -15.53 -16.88 -3.33
C VAL A 66 -16.14 -16.01 -2.25
N ALA A 67 -15.33 -15.08 -1.71
CA ALA A 67 -15.79 -14.15 -0.70
C ALA A 67 -16.67 -13.05 -1.30
N ASP A 68 -17.71 -12.70 -0.56
CA ASP A 68 -18.57 -11.56 -0.85
C ASP A 68 -18.70 -10.70 0.43
N GLY A 69 -18.10 -9.53 0.39
CA GLY A 69 -18.27 -8.48 1.38
C GLY A 69 -17.57 -8.62 2.73
N TRP A 70 -16.97 -9.75 3.07
CA TRP A 70 -16.37 -10.00 4.39
C TRP A 70 -14.91 -10.43 4.28
N SER A 71 -14.06 -9.91 5.18
CA SER A 71 -12.63 -10.23 5.38
C SER A 71 -12.05 -11.33 4.46
N PRO A 72 -11.82 -11.08 3.17
CA PRO A 72 -11.37 -12.11 2.26
C PRO A 72 -9.95 -12.56 2.58
N VAL A 73 -9.63 -13.78 2.15
CA VAL A 73 -8.26 -14.29 2.03
C VAL A 73 -7.91 -14.45 0.56
N ALA A 74 -6.63 -14.63 0.25
CA ALA A 74 -6.19 -15.03 -1.07
C ALA A 74 -5.31 -16.28 -0.93
N SER A 75 -5.86 -17.41 -1.30
CA SER A 75 -5.19 -18.70 -1.24
C SER A 75 -5.15 -19.34 -2.62
N HIS A 76 -3.96 -19.79 -3.02
CA HIS A 76 -3.75 -20.59 -4.23
C HIS A 76 -3.41 -22.02 -3.88
N TYR A 77 -4.04 -22.99 -4.53
CA TYR A 77 -3.67 -24.39 -4.49
C TYR A 77 -2.95 -24.75 -5.80
N ILE A 78 -1.73 -25.28 -5.66
CA ILE A 78 -0.86 -25.56 -6.80
C ILE A 78 -0.29 -26.98 -6.62
N GLU A 79 -0.49 -27.83 -7.62
CA GLU A 79 0.13 -29.13 -7.68
C GLU A 79 1.42 -29.08 -8.48
N ILE A 80 2.51 -29.51 -7.87
CA ILE A 80 3.84 -29.49 -8.49
C ILE A 80 4.44 -30.90 -8.42
N LYS A 81 4.90 -31.39 -9.57
CA LYS A 81 5.67 -32.63 -9.67
C LYS A 81 7.09 -32.28 -10.06
N LEU A 82 8.04 -32.65 -9.23
CA LEU A 82 9.48 -32.43 -9.48
C LEU A 82 10.18 -33.78 -9.59
N GLN A 83 11.10 -33.89 -10.55
CA GLN A 83 12.03 -34.99 -10.63
C GLN A 83 13.23 -34.76 -9.69
N PRO A 84 14.00 -35.80 -9.35
CA PRO A 84 15.21 -35.63 -8.54
C PRO A 84 16.16 -34.59 -9.15
N GLY A 85 16.51 -33.56 -8.37
CA GLY A 85 17.38 -32.46 -8.79
C GLY A 85 16.67 -31.31 -9.49
N GLU A 86 15.38 -31.41 -9.77
CA GLU A 86 14.57 -30.27 -10.28
C GLU A 86 14.19 -29.30 -9.17
N SER A 87 14.11 -28.02 -9.52
CA SER A 87 13.57 -26.96 -8.70
C SER A 87 12.58 -26.12 -9.51
N LYS A 88 11.64 -25.49 -8.83
CA LYS A 88 10.69 -24.54 -9.44
C LYS A 88 10.51 -23.35 -8.54
N ASP A 89 10.75 -22.17 -9.08
CA ASP A 89 10.52 -20.91 -8.40
C ASP A 89 9.08 -20.46 -8.58
N LEU A 90 8.44 -20.14 -7.48
CA LEU A 90 7.11 -19.53 -7.46
C LEU A 90 7.26 -18.08 -7.02
N VAL A 91 6.82 -17.16 -7.86
CA VAL A 91 6.78 -15.74 -7.57
C VAL A 91 5.35 -15.32 -7.30
N PHE A 92 5.10 -14.87 -6.08
CA PHE A 92 3.83 -14.31 -5.68
C PHE A 92 3.91 -12.79 -5.74
N CYS A 93 2.88 -12.17 -6.31
CA CYS A 93 2.77 -10.72 -6.37
C CYS A 93 1.49 -10.26 -5.67
N LEU A 94 1.64 -9.50 -4.60
CA LEU A 94 0.56 -8.76 -3.96
C LEU A 94 0.65 -7.31 -4.39
N GLY A 95 -0.37 -6.81 -5.03
CA GLY A 95 -0.38 -5.47 -5.59
C GLY A 95 -1.66 -4.70 -5.29
N TYR A 96 -1.56 -3.41 -5.54
CA TYR A 96 -2.61 -2.43 -5.35
C TYR A 96 -2.65 -1.50 -6.55
N VAL A 97 -3.83 -1.26 -7.07
CA VAL A 97 -4.05 -0.40 -8.25
C VAL A 97 -5.03 0.70 -7.92
N GLU A 98 -4.68 1.93 -8.27
CA GLU A 98 -5.60 3.06 -8.35
C GLU A 98 -5.88 3.40 -9.82
N ASN A 99 -7.16 3.50 -10.15
CA ASN A 99 -7.64 4.01 -11.43
C ASN A 99 -8.44 5.29 -11.19
N LYS A 100 -8.76 6.03 -12.23
CA LYS A 100 -9.84 7.00 -12.10
C LYS A 100 -11.14 6.24 -11.85
N VAL A 101 -12.07 6.84 -11.12
CA VAL A 101 -13.36 6.19 -10.74
C VAL A 101 -14.08 5.63 -11.97
N GLU A 102 -14.05 6.39 -13.07
CA GLU A 102 -14.69 6.04 -14.32
C GLU A 102 -13.99 4.88 -15.06
N GLU A 103 -12.70 4.65 -14.76
CA GLU A 103 -11.84 3.66 -15.38
C GLU A 103 -11.63 2.41 -14.52
N LYS A 104 -12.23 2.36 -13.32
CA LYS A 104 -12.03 1.25 -12.38
C LYS A 104 -12.48 -0.08 -12.96
N PHE A 105 -13.63 -0.08 -13.63
CA PHE A 105 -14.19 -1.26 -14.26
C PHE A 105 -13.97 -1.24 -15.76
N ALA A 106 -13.78 -2.42 -16.32
CA ALA A 106 -13.79 -2.59 -17.77
C ALA A 106 -15.15 -2.19 -18.34
N PRO A 107 -15.19 -1.61 -19.55
CA PRO A 107 -16.48 -1.33 -20.19
C PRO A 107 -17.20 -2.64 -20.49
N ASP A 108 -18.49 -2.72 -20.14
CA ASP A 108 -19.37 -3.76 -20.65
C ASP A 108 -19.68 -3.47 -22.13
N LEU A 109 -19.56 -4.50 -22.95
CA LEU A 109 -19.86 -4.43 -24.38
C LEU A 109 -21.14 -5.20 -24.68
N ASP A 110 -21.97 -4.64 -25.56
CA ASP A 110 -23.09 -5.35 -26.15
C ASP A 110 -22.65 -6.38 -27.21
N GLU A 111 -23.60 -7.07 -27.82
CA GLU A 111 -23.36 -8.05 -28.88
C GLU A 111 -22.63 -7.46 -30.12
N ASN A 112 -22.71 -6.12 -30.29
CA ASN A 112 -22.06 -5.39 -31.38
C ASN A 112 -20.75 -4.73 -30.98
N SER A 113 -20.21 -5.06 -29.78
CA SER A 113 -19.00 -4.45 -29.19
C SER A 113 -19.15 -2.94 -28.90
N THR A 114 -20.38 -2.47 -28.69
CA THR A 114 -20.67 -1.09 -28.25
C THR A 114 -20.65 -1.02 -26.73
N ILE A 115 -20.07 0.06 -26.18
CA ILE A 115 -20.00 0.26 -24.73
C ILE A 115 -21.41 0.47 -24.15
N ILE A 116 -21.80 -0.38 -23.22
CA ILE A 116 -23.04 -0.24 -22.46
C ILE A 116 -22.85 0.88 -21.43
N THR A 117 -23.57 1.97 -21.61
CA THR A 117 -23.59 3.10 -20.66
C THR A 117 -24.40 2.77 -19.42
N SER A 118 -24.08 3.46 -18.30
CA SER A 118 -24.59 3.22 -16.96
C SER A 118 -26.11 2.96 -16.89
N GLY A 119 -26.50 1.93 -16.19
CA GLY A 119 -27.87 1.48 -15.93
C GLY A 119 -28.09 0.00 -16.27
N ASP A 120 -27.44 -0.47 -17.30
CA ASP A 120 -27.56 -1.86 -17.79
C ASP A 120 -26.28 -2.68 -17.60
N ARG A 121 -25.33 -2.22 -16.75
CA ARG A 121 -24.09 -2.95 -16.45
C ARG A 121 -24.40 -4.33 -15.87
N LYS A 122 -24.02 -5.36 -16.58
CA LYS A 122 -24.24 -6.75 -16.19
C LYS A 122 -23.09 -7.30 -15.33
N LYS A 123 -21.89 -6.69 -15.40
CA LYS A 123 -20.67 -7.19 -14.71
C LYS A 123 -19.79 -6.04 -14.23
N ASN A 124 -19.34 -6.13 -12.98
CA ASN A 124 -18.34 -5.23 -12.40
C ASN A 124 -16.95 -5.85 -12.48
N ILE A 125 -16.47 -6.08 -13.70
CA ILE A 125 -15.12 -6.62 -13.95
C ILE A 125 -14.12 -5.48 -13.84
N VAL A 126 -13.08 -5.63 -13.01
CA VAL A 126 -12.06 -4.60 -12.85
C VAL A 126 -11.23 -4.40 -14.13
N ASN A 127 -10.83 -3.17 -14.36
CA ASN A 127 -9.85 -2.87 -15.41
C ASN A 127 -8.47 -3.37 -14.99
N LYS A 128 -8.01 -4.46 -15.58
CA LYS A 128 -6.82 -5.22 -15.19
C LYS A 128 -5.50 -4.68 -15.76
N ALA A 129 -5.56 -3.72 -16.67
CA ALA A 129 -4.39 -3.29 -17.45
C ALA A 129 -3.18 -2.91 -16.59
N LYS A 130 -3.39 -2.09 -15.55
CA LYS A 130 -2.31 -1.70 -14.63
C LYS A 130 -1.79 -2.88 -13.80
N ALA A 131 -2.69 -3.73 -13.29
CA ALA A 131 -2.30 -4.92 -12.53
C ALA A 131 -1.46 -5.87 -13.40
N GLN A 132 -1.89 -6.11 -14.64
CA GLN A 132 -1.14 -6.94 -15.59
C GLN A 132 0.25 -6.38 -15.89
N ALA A 133 0.35 -5.06 -16.07
CA ALA A 133 1.66 -4.40 -16.23
C ALA A 133 2.56 -4.57 -15.00
N MET A 134 2.00 -4.44 -13.79
CA MET A 134 2.75 -4.65 -12.55
C MET A 134 3.19 -6.11 -12.38
N MET A 135 2.33 -7.07 -12.64
CA MET A 135 2.67 -8.50 -12.59
C MET A 135 3.79 -8.85 -13.59
N ALA A 136 3.74 -8.31 -14.81
CA ALA A 136 4.76 -8.52 -15.82
C ALA A 136 6.16 -8.00 -15.44
N MET A 137 6.26 -7.12 -14.43
CA MET A 137 7.53 -6.66 -13.88
C MET A 137 8.21 -7.70 -12.98
N CYS A 138 7.47 -8.66 -12.42
CA CYS A 138 7.97 -9.65 -11.47
C CYS A 138 7.45 -11.08 -11.72
N ASP A 139 7.10 -11.43 -12.95
CA ASP A 139 6.53 -12.73 -13.31
C ASP A 139 7.55 -13.88 -13.39
N THR A 140 8.84 -13.60 -13.21
CA THR A 140 9.91 -14.60 -13.11
C THR A 140 10.82 -14.32 -11.93
N ALA A 141 11.56 -15.36 -11.47
CA ALA A 141 12.53 -15.23 -10.37
C ALA A 141 13.60 -14.18 -10.69
N GLU A 142 14.13 -14.17 -11.90
CA GLU A 142 15.16 -13.21 -12.34
C GLU A 142 14.66 -11.77 -12.31
N LYS A 143 13.40 -11.53 -12.71
CA LYS A 143 12.79 -10.19 -12.62
C LYS A 143 12.57 -9.78 -11.17
N ALA A 144 12.11 -10.69 -10.32
CA ALA A 144 11.94 -10.43 -8.89
C ALA A 144 13.29 -10.11 -8.20
N ASP A 145 14.35 -10.85 -8.51
CA ASP A 145 15.70 -10.58 -8.02
C ASP A 145 16.24 -9.23 -8.49
N LYS A 146 15.97 -8.86 -9.73
CA LYS A 146 16.32 -7.54 -10.26
C LYS A 146 15.63 -6.43 -9.49
N LEU A 147 14.32 -6.54 -9.25
CA LEU A 147 13.57 -5.56 -8.46
C LEU A 147 14.10 -5.46 -7.02
N LEU A 148 14.48 -6.59 -6.42
CA LEU A 148 15.08 -6.60 -5.09
C LEU A 148 16.46 -5.90 -5.09
N ALA A 149 17.27 -6.11 -6.13
CA ALA A 149 18.54 -5.42 -6.28
C ALA A 149 18.36 -3.91 -6.46
N GLU A 150 17.40 -3.48 -7.26
CA GLU A 150 17.04 -2.07 -7.44
C GLU A 150 16.56 -1.44 -6.13
N LEU A 151 15.71 -2.15 -5.37
CA LEU A 151 15.26 -1.70 -4.04
C LEU A 151 16.45 -1.54 -3.08
N LYS A 152 17.38 -2.50 -3.05
CA LYS A 152 18.60 -2.40 -2.23
C LYS A 152 19.45 -1.20 -2.64
N ALA A 153 19.65 -0.99 -3.94
CA ALA A 153 20.41 0.15 -4.45
C ALA A 153 19.76 1.48 -4.05
N HIS A 154 18.44 1.59 -4.20
CA HIS A 154 17.68 2.77 -3.76
C HIS A 154 17.83 3.01 -2.24
N ARG A 155 17.68 1.99 -1.41
CA ARG A 155 17.85 2.13 0.03
C ARG A 155 19.28 2.54 0.40
N ASN A 156 20.28 1.93 -0.21
CA ASN A 156 21.67 2.27 0.01
C ASN A 156 21.98 3.72 -0.42
N SER A 157 21.38 4.23 -1.48
CA SER A 157 21.54 5.63 -1.89
C SER A 157 20.96 6.61 -0.86
N LEU A 158 19.86 6.26 -0.21
CA LEU A 158 19.29 7.08 0.87
C LEU A 158 20.18 7.03 2.12
N LEU A 159 20.58 5.83 2.57
CA LEU A 159 21.41 5.66 3.76
C LEU A 159 22.81 6.24 3.57
N GLY A 160 23.33 6.27 2.34
CA GLY A 160 24.64 6.83 2.02
C GLY A 160 24.72 8.36 2.06
N GLN A 161 23.59 9.06 2.21
CA GLN A 161 23.59 10.53 2.34
C GLN A 161 24.20 11.03 3.65
N TYR A 162 24.17 10.19 4.68
CA TYR A 162 24.74 10.50 5.97
C TYR A 162 25.31 9.23 6.59
N SER A 163 26.60 9.22 6.91
CA SER A 163 27.24 8.08 7.53
C SER A 163 28.29 8.51 8.55
N VAL A 164 28.43 7.69 9.60
CA VAL A 164 29.44 7.84 10.64
C VAL A 164 30.29 6.59 10.64
N ASP A 165 31.59 6.75 10.70
CA ASP A 165 32.55 5.66 10.92
C ASP A 165 33.33 5.93 12.22
N SER A 166 33.13 5.06 13.18
CA SER A 166 33.74 5.15 14.51
C SER A 166 34.22 3.78 14.97
N PRO A 167 35.09 3.72 16.00
CA PRO A 167 35.49 2.44 16.59
C PRO A 167 34.33 1.66 17.25
N ASP A 168 33.20 2.27 17.50
CA ASP A 168 32.01 1.62 18.07
C ASP A 168 31.05 1.19 16.97
N GLU A 169 31.08 -0.10 16.63
CA GLU A 169 30.18 -0.69 15.61
C GLU A 169 28.70 -0.55 15.96
N LYS A 170 28.33 -0.52 17.26
CA LYS A 170 26.93 -0.36 17.66
C LYS A 170 26.46 1.07 17.38
N LEU A 171 27.32 2.06 17.65
CA LEU A 171 27.03 3.46 17.29
C LEU A 171 26.89 3.60 15.77
N ASN A 172 27.83 3.02 15.00
CA ASN A 172 27.76 3.05 13.54
C ASN A 172 26.45 2.46 13.02
N ARG A 173 26.04 1.30 13.52
CA ARG A 173 24.77 0.66 13.14
C ARG A 173 23.56 1.49 13.53
N MET A 174 23.57 2.05 14.74
CA MET A 174 22.46 2.89 15.21
C MET A 174 22.29 4.13 14.33
N VAL A 175 23.38 4.84 14.03
CA VAL A 175 23.33 6.10 13.26
C VAL A 175 23.10 5.82 11.79
N ASN A 176 23.83 4.89 11.19
CA ASN A 176 23.83 4.68 9.74
C ASN A 176 22.59 3.92 9.22
N ILE A 177 21.89 3.19 10.09
CA ILE A 177 20.74 2.38 9.68
C ILE A 177 19.51 2.72 10.48
N TRP A 178 19.53 2.49 11.79
CA TRP A 178 18.30 2.52 12.60
C TRP A 178 17.70 3.91 12.75
N ASN A 179 18.48 4.92 13.04
CA ASN A 179 17.98 6.29 13.17
C ASN A 179 17.40 6.79 11.84
N GLN A 180 18.09 6.53 10.74
CA GLN A 180 17.62 6.92 9.42
C GLN A 180 16.34 6.17 9.03
N TYR A 181 16.27 4.88 9.33
CA TYR A 181 15.07 4.09 9.12
C TYR A 181 13.90 4.62 9.94
N GLN A 182 14.09 4.92 11.22
CA GLN A 182 13.05 5.49 12.09
C GLN A 182 12.58 6.85 11.58
N CYS A 183 13.49 7.74 11.18
CA CYS A 183 13.12 9.03 10.60
C CYS A 183 12.29 8.86 9.32
N MET A 184 12.67 7.93 8.45
CA MET A 184 11.92 7.61 7.23
C MET A 184 10.51 7.09 7.54
N VAL A 185 10.39 6.15 8.49
CA VAL A 185 9.09 5.58 8.90
C VAL A 185 8.23 6.69 9.48
N THR A 186 8.76 7.49 10.40
CA THR A 186 8.05 8.59 11.03
C THR A 186 7.58 9.62 10.01
N PHE A 187 8.45 10.01 9.08
CA PHE A 187 8.09 10.92 7.98
C PHE A 187 6.92 10.38 7.13
N ASN A 188 6.96 9.09 6.77
CA ASN A 188 5.92 8.49 5.94
C ASN A 188 4.61 8.27 6.70
N MET A 189 4.68 7.92 7.98
CA MET A 189 3.53 7.53 8.80
C MET A 189 2.98 8.67 9.65
N SER A 190 3.77 9.72 9.91
CA SER A 190 3.44 10.89 10.77
C SER A 190 2.72 10.51 12.07
N ARG A 191 3.19 9.44 12.71
CA ARG A 191 2.71 8.92 14.01
C ARG A 191 1.23 8.57 14.10
N SER A 192 0.45 8.81 13.06
CA SER A 192 -1.01 8.67 13.11
C SER A 192 -1.57 7.64 12.12
N ALA A 193 -0.75 6.95 11.36
CA ALA A 193 -1.20 5.98 10.38
C ALA A 193 -1.31 4.55 10.94
N SER A 194 -1.34 4.39 12.26
CA SER A 194 -1.59 3.09 12.87
C SER A 194 -3.08 2.76 12.81
N TYR A 195 -3.39 1.67 12.12
CA TYR A 195 -4.75 1.13 12.10
C TYR A 195 -5.30 0.84 13.49
N PHE A 196 -4.45 0.37 14.40
CA PHE A 196 -4.84 0.04 15.76
C PHE A 196 -5.03 1.26 16.65
N GLU A 197 -4.20 2.29 16.46
CA GLU A 197 -4.22 3.48 17.30
C GLU A 197 -5.30 4.48 16.87
N SER A 198 -5.40 4.72 15.59
CA SER A 198 -6.14 5.89 15.06
C SER A 198 -7.26 5.54 14.10
N GLY A 199 -7.34 4.30 13.64
CA GLY A 199 -8.27 3.92 12.58
C GLY A 199 -7.90 4.51 11.21
N ILE A 200 -8.73 4.22 10.22
CA ILE A 200 -8.44 4.52 8.80
C ILE A 200 -8.68 6.00 8.43
N GLY A 201 -9.46 6.71 9.21
CA GLY A 201 -9.94 8.05 8.84
C GLY A 201 -9.20 9.22 9.47
N ARG A 202 -8.19 8.95 10.29
CA ARG A 202 -7.46 10.02 10.99
C ARG A 202 -6.46 10.72 10.08
N GLY A 203 -6.38 12.04 10.23
CA GLY A 203 -5.39 12.86 9.55
C GLY A 203 -4.00 12.76 10.20
N MET A 204 -3.03 13.34 9.52
CA MET A 204 -1.66 13.52 10.01
C MET A 204 -1.57 14.84 10.77
N GLY A 205 -0.91 14.85 11.91
CA GLY A 205 -0.69 16.08 12.69
C GLY A 205 0.14 17.11 11.91
N PHE A 206 -0.28 18.35 11.93
CA PHE A 206 0.44 19.44 11.25
C PHE A 206 1.84 19.62 11.85
N ARG A 207 1.92 19.79 13.16
CA ARG A 207 3.19 19.90 13.89
C ARG A 207 4.03 18.66 13.73
N ASP A 208 3.44 17.48 13.96
CA ASP A 208 4.14 16.20 13.85
C ASP A 208 4.77 16.01 12.48
N SER A 209 4.05 16.32 11.41
CA SER A 209 4.57 16.21 10.04
C SER A 209 5.76 17.10 9.77
N ASN A 210 5.76 18.32 10.31
CA ASN A 210 6.89 19.25 10.18
C ASN A 210 8.10 18.79 11.02
N GLN A 211 7.87 18.29 12.24
CA GLN A 211 8.95 17.75 13.09
C GLN A 211 9.59 16.51 12.45
N ASP A 212 8.77 15.60 11.93
CA ASP A 212 9.25 14.37 11.29
C ASP A 212 10.07 14.66 10.03
N LEU A 213 9.69 15.73 9.32
CA LEU A 213 10.44 16.21 8.15
C LEU A 213 11.87 16.65 8.54
N LEU A 214 12.08 17.28 9.69
CA LEU A 214 13.40 17.75 10.13
C LEU A 214 14.42 16.59 10.25
N GLY A 215 13.95 15.41 10.63
CA GLY A 215 14.80 14.22 10.74
C GLY A 215 15.16 13.57 9.41
N PHE A 216 14.51 13.96 8.29
CA PHE A 216 14.63 13.23 7.02
C PHE A 216 14.83 14.12 5.79
N VAL A 217 14.77 15.45 5.93
CA VAL A 217 14.84 16.40 4.81
C VAL A 217 16.08 16.23 3.94
N HIS A 218 17.23 15.97 4.56
CA HIS A 218 18.51 15.81 3.86
C HIS A 218 18.58 14.57 2.97
N GLN A 219 17.77 13.55 3.24
CA GLN A 219 17.72 12.32 2.44
C GLN A 219 16.75 12.40 1.27
N ILE A 220 15.64 13.16 1.41
CA ILE A 220 14.55 13.20 0.44
C ILE A 220 14.07 14.63 0.15
N PRO A 221 14.96 15.58 -0.23
CA PRO A 221 14.59 17.00 -0.33
C PRO A 221 13.41 17.26 -1.26
N ALA A 222 13.26 16.51 -2.35
CA ALA A 222 12.12 16.66 -3.26
C ALA A 222 10.79 16.35 -2.57
N ARG A 223 10.70 15.23 -1.86
CA ARG A 223 9.49 14.84 -1.12
C ARG A 223 9.25 15.73 0.10
N ALA A 224 10.33 16.21 0.72
CA ALA A 224 10.24 17.18 1.80
C ALA A 224 9.57 18.49 1.31
N ARG A 225 9.97 18.98 0.14
CA ARG A 225 9.34 20.14 -0.50
C ARG A 225 7.84 19.92 -0.77
N GLU A 226 7.47 18.77 -1.32
CA GLU A 226 6.06 18.43 -1.54
C GLU A 226 5.26 18.45 -0.23
N ARG A 227 5.79 17.86 0.82
CA ARG A 227 5.16 17.85 2.14
C ARG A 227 4.99 19.25 2.71
N LEU A 228 5.99 20.11 2.58
CA LEU A 228 5.92 21.51 3.03
C LEU A 228 4.83 22.28 2.27
N ILE A 229 4.71 22.09 0.97
CA ILE A 229 3.67 22.71 0.15
C ILE A 229 2.28 22.19 0.58
N ASP A 230 2.12 20.89 0.79
CA ASP A 230 0.87 20.31 1.26
C ASP A 230 0.44 20.88 2.61
N LEU A 231 1.36 21.01 3.55
CA LEU A 231 1.11 21.60 4.86
C LEU A 231 0.78 23.09 4.77
N ALA A 232 1.55 23.85 3.99
CA ALA A 232 1.28 25.26 3.76
C ALA A 232 -0.10 25.51 3.16
N ALA A 233 -0.56 24.64 2.26
CA ALA A 233 -1.90 24.72 1.65
C ALA A 233 -3.05 24.48 2.65
N THR A 234 -2.77 23.99 3.86
CA THR A 234 -3.75 23.81 4.92
C THR A 234 -3.74 24.91 5.97
N MET A 235 -2.92 25.95 5.79
CA MET A 235 -2.94 27.13 6.65
C MET A 235 -4.19 27.98 6.42
N LEU A 236 -4.59 28.69 7.46
CA LEU A 236 -5.70 29.64 7.44
C LEU A 236 -5.22 31.05 7.02
N GLU A 237 -6.14 31.87 6.54
CA GLU A 237 -5.85 33.24 6.10
C GLU A 237 -5.28 34.14 7.22
N ASP A 238 -5.64 33.86 8.47
CA ASP A 238 -5.14 34.56 9.65
C ASP A 238 -3.74 34.13 10.09
N GLY A 239 -3.11 33.20 9.39
CA GLY A 239 -1.81 32.63 9.70
C GLY A 239 -1.84 31.45 10.67
N GLY A 240 -3.02 31.03 11.14
CA GLY A 240 -3.22 29.81 11.88
C GLY A 240 -3.12 28.57 10.98
N ALA A 241 -3.21 27.38 11.57
CA ALA A 241 -3.22 26.13 10.85
C ALA A 241 -4.25 25.18 11.45
N TYR A 242 -4.79 24.28 10.63
CA TYR A 242 -5.50 23.11 11.15
C TYR A 242 -4.51 22.18 11.86
N HIS A 243 -4.89 21.68 13.02
CA HIS A 243 -4.03 20.79 13.79
C HIS A 243 -3.75 19.45 13.08
N GLN A 244 -4.62 19.05 12.16
CA GLN A 244 -4.42 17.87 11.32
C GLN A 244 -4.80 18.15 9.87
N TYR A 245 -4.17 17.44 8.95
CA TYR A 245 -4.57 17.40 7.54
C TYR A 245 -4.71 15.95 7.06
N GLN A 246 -5.51 15.77 6.01
CA GLN A 246 -5.67 14.48 5.37
C GLN A 246 -4.71 14.37 4.18
N PRO A 247 -3.72 13.48 4.22
CA PRO A 247 -2.72 13.38 3.15
C PRO A 247 -3.30 12.95 1.81
N LEU A 248 -4.45 12.25 1.82
CA LEU A 248 -5.12 11.78 0.61
C LEU A 248 -5.90 12.86 -0.11
N THR A 249 -6.58 13.71 0.64
CA THR A 249 -7.40 14.80 0.10
C THR A 249 -6.67 16.13 0.07
N LYS A 250 -5.52 16.22 0.72
CA LYS A 250 -4.72 17.45 0.88
C LYS A 250 -5.48 18.59 1.59
N LYS A 251 -6.44 18.23 2.45
CA LYS A 251 -7.28 19.20 3.16
C LYS A 251 -7.03 19.18 4.66
N GLY A 252 -7.15 20.34 5.29
CA GLY A 252 -7.17 20.45 6.74
C GLY A 252 -8.42 19.78 7.34
N ASN A 253 -8.29 19.30 8.58
CA ASN A 253 -9.38 18.66 9.32
C ASN A 253 -10.01 19.65 10.30
N SER A 254 -11.16 20.21 9.94
CA SER A 254 -11.90 21.16 10.77
C SER A 254 -12.44 20.54 12.07
N ASP A 255 -12.69 19.23 12.10
CA ASP A 255 -13.31 18.55 13.24
C ASP A 255 -12.36 18.43 14.44
N ILE A 256 -11.05 18.47 14.18
CA ILE A 256 -10.02 18.42 15.24
C ILE A 256 -9.68 19.83 15.75
N GLY A 257 -10.05 20.85 14.99
CA GLY A 257 -9.88 22.24 15.37
C GLY A 257 -8.59 22.87 14.83
N SER A 258 -8.43 24.13 15.19
CA SER A 258 -7.32 25.01 14.84
C SER A 258 -6.95 25.86 16.07
N GLY A 259 -5.93 26.72 15.94
CA GLY A 259 -5.59 27.65 17.00
C GLY A 259 -4.52 27.15 17.98
N PHE A 260 -3.79 26.12 17.61
CA PHE A 260 -2.56 25.73 18.32
C PHE A 260 -1.46 26.70 17.90
N ASN A 261 -0.98 27.51 18.83
CA ASN A 261 -0.09 28.64 18.56
C ASN A 261 1.27 28.25 17.97
N ASP A 262 1.73 27.04 18.21
CA ASP A 262 3.02 26.54 17.75
C ASP A 262 2.97 25.85 16.36
N ASP A 263 1.80 25.40 15.91
CA ASP A 263 1.67 24.69 14.64
C ASP A 263 2.28 25.47 13.45
N PRO A 264 1.96 26.77 13.22
CA PRO A 264 2.55 27.53 12.13
C PRO A 264 4.08 27.71 12.24
N LEU A 265 4.62 27.77 13.46
CA LEU A 265 6.06 27.93 13.70
C LEU A 265 6.86 26.72 13.22
N TRP A 266 6.29 25.53 13.28
CA TRP A 266 6.93 24.32 12.81
C TRP A 266 7.05 24.28 11.27
N LEU A 267 6.12 24.90 10.54
CA LEU A 267 6.25 25.06 9.10
C LEU A 267 7.45 25.96 8.74
N ILE A 268 7.68 27.03 9.52
CA ILE A 268 8.85 27.91 9.36
C ILE A 268 10.14 27.13 9.63
N ALA A 269 10.16 26.32 10.70
CA ALA A 269 11.31 25.48 11.02
C ALA A 269 11.61 24.46 9.92
N GLY A 270 10.59 23.74 9.44
CA GLY A 270 10.70 22.78 8.35
C GLY A 270 11.18 23.42 7.05
N THR A 271 10.63 24.58 6.69
CA THR A 271 11.04 25.34 5.49
C THR A 271 12.49 25.82 5.62
N SER A 272 12.89 26.33 6.78
CA SER A 272 14.28 26.75 7.04
C SER A 272 15.27 25.59 6.90
N ALA A 273 14.92 24.41 7.42
CA ALA A 273 15.75 23.21 7.29
C ALA A 273 15.86 22.73 5.83
N TYR A 274 14.79 22.88 5.05
CA TYR A 274 14.80 22.51 3.64
C TYR A 274 15.70 23.44 2.79
N ILE A 275 15.76 24.73 3.12
CA ILE A 275 16.53 25.73 2.35
C ILE A 275 18.04 25.64 2.64
N ARG A 276 18.42 25.20 3.82
CA ARG A 276 19.83 25.04 4.25
C ARG A 276 20.51 23.84 3.61
#